data_1f1e3970f4d46643f96df1e3c100b5b8
#
_entry.id   1f1e3970f4d46643f96df1e3c100b5b8
#
_cell.length_a   1.000
_cell.length_b   1.000
_cell.length_c   1.000
_cell.angle_alpha   90.00
_cell.angle_beta   90.00
_cell.angle_gamma   90.00
#
_symmetry.space_group_name_H-M   'P 1'
#
loop_
_entity.id
_entity.type
_entity.pdbx_description
1 polymer ?
#
loop_
_entity_poly.entity_id
_entity_poly.type
_entity_poly.pdbx_seq_one_letter_code
_entity_poly.pdbx_strand_id
1 'polypeptide(L)'
;MDEGRKHGRRQFLKSVGAGVPAGVLANTRCRDTTQSRSVVSRRQELARYINIETVAAGDDAIPFRKHTLDLGISETVAVVDMNGDGRLDIISGENWYEQGPPEASAGPRFIKHKFRDLPYTFGYQENLTDLAIDVNGDGYPDVVSCSYWSKPLTWWENPGRSGRPWREHLIESGSPVEFAFLVDIMNTGRPLQLVPQFGKHDFPLTWYELAGPGARDPWVRHVISPRSYGHGIGAGDVNGDGRTDIITPQGWLEAPPDPRNGEWIFHEEFELGATGFIHVEDVNDDGLPDLITSLAHDYGIFWYEQRKDARGNRAWIKHVIDNSWSQAHALTLADLNGDGRLELITGKRYYAHDHDPGANEPLGVYWYERIMVDGAMQWKRHVLDYSTRTGAGMQIVVGDVDGDGNPEIVVAGKSGLFLFENMSAQR
;
A
#
# COMPACT_ATOMS: atom_id res chain seq x y z
N MET A 1 -0.14 -10.12 63.09
CA MET A 1 -1.14 -9.09 63.39
C MET A 1 -1.51 -8.55 62.05
N ASP A 2 -2.43 -9.12 61.47
CA ASP A 2 -3.87 -9.20 61.59
C ASP A 2 -4.50 -8.14 60.67
N GLU A 3 -5.09 -8.73 59.69
CA GLU A 3 -6.50 -8.67 59.24
C GLU A 3 -6.86 -7.39 58.48
N GLY A 4 -7.61 -7.40 57.41
CA GLY A 4 -8.56 -8.35 56.85
C GLY A 4 -9.25 -7.68 55.68
N ARG A 5 -9.51 -8.44 54.65
CA ARG A 5 -10.81 -8.87 54.09
C ARG A 5 -11.87 -7.76 53.91
N LYS A 6 -12.65 -7.69 52.90
CA LYS A 6 -13.30 -8.59 51.92
C LYS A 6 -14.21 -7.80 51.00
N HIS A 7 -14.38 -8.25 49.78
CA HIS A 7 -15.62 -8.54 49.03
C HIS A 7 -16.81 -7.60 49.01
N GLY A 8 -17.34 -7.37 47.81
CA GLY A 8 -18.73 -7.00 47.59
C GLY A 8 -19.15 -7.01 46.13
N ARG A 9 -19.53 -8.17 45.68
CA ARG A 9 -20.30 -8.41 44.43
C ARG A 9 -21.77 -8.03 44.61
N ARG A 10 -22.41 -7.62 43.49
CA ARG A 10 -23.84 -7.73 43.14
C ARG A 10 -24.86 -6.87 43.91
N GLN A 11 -25.66 -6.16 43.11
CA GLN A 11 -27.05 -6.58 42.93
C GLN A 11 -27.78 -5.79 41.85
N PHE A 12 -28.36 -6.53 41.01
CA PHE A 12 -29.52 -6.36 40.16
C PHE A 12 -30.81 -6.18 41.02
N LEU A 13 -31.78 -5.46 40.50
CA LEU A 13 -33.22 -5.76 40.46
C LEU A 13 -34.17 -4.63 40.83
N LYS A 14 -35.00 -4.24 39.85
CA LYS A 14 -36.48 -4.16 39.85
C LYS A 14 -37.23 -3.23 40.83
N SER A 15 -38.08 -2.41 40.20
CA SER A 15 -39.55 -2.37 40.37
C SER A 15 -40.10 -1.19 39.54
N VAL A 16 -40.89 -1.36 38.55
CA VAL A 16 -42.35 -1.58 38.42
C VAL A 16 -43.18 -0.56 39.22
N GLY A 17 -43.95 0.25 38.47
CA GLY A 17 -45.24 0.68 38.93
C GLY A 17 -45.72 2.06 38.54
N ALA A 18 -46.54 2.11 37.50
CA ALA A 18 -47.81 2.79 37.33
C ALA A 18 -47.95 4.32 37.48
N GLY A 19 -48.63 4.91 36.50
CA GLY A 19 -49.37 6.15 36.66
C GLY A 19 -49.42 7.01 35.38
N VAL A 20 -50.40 6.76 34.51
CA VAL A 20 -50.83 7.71 33.47
C VAL A 20 -51.84 8.67 34.09
N PRO A 21 -51.83 9.95 33.71
CA PRO A 21 -53.02 10.43 33.02
C PRO A 21 -52.75 11.22 31.73
N ALA A 22 -53.72 11.08 30.86
CA ALA A 22 -53.83 11.70 29.56
C ALA A 22 -53.96 13.23 29.63
N GLY A 23 -53.39 13.89 28.63
CA GLY A 23 -53.66 15.31 28.44
C GLY A 23 -52.93 15.88 27.20
N VAL A 24 -53.73 16.03 26.16
CA VAL A 24 -53.62 17.03 25.09
C VAL A 24 -52.52 16.86 24.03
N LEU A 25 -52.96 16.42 22.85
CA LEU A 25 -52.36 16.61 21.55
C LEU A 25 -51.99 18.07 21.25
N ALA A 26 -50.73 18.32 21.02
CA ALA A 26 -50.30 19.43 20.19
C ALA A 26 -49.33 18.88 19.11
N ASN A 27 -49.85 18.84 17.89
CA ASN A 27 -49.09 18.58 16.66
C ASN A 27 -47.96 19.61 16.52
N THR A 28 -46.73 19.19 16.72
CA THR A 28 -45.58 19.89 16.18
C THR A 28 -44.80 18.90 15.29
N ARG A 29 -45.11 19.00 14.03
CA ARG A 29 -44.28 18.36 12.98
C ARG A 29 -42.90 18.99 13.01
N CYS A 30 -41.95 18.38 13.67
CA CYS A 30 -40.55 18.61 13.39
C CYS A 30 -40.23 17.92 12.05
N ARG A 31 -40.03 18.72 11.04
CA ARG A 31 -39.52 18.30 9.75
C ARG A 31 -38.03 18.02 9.93
N ASP A 32 -37.71 16.76 10.07
CA ASP A 32 -36.35 16.25 9.89
C ASP A 32 -36.15 15.86 8.41
N THR A 33 -36.02 16.89 7.56
CA THR A 33 -35.87 16.71 6.09
C THR A 33 -34.45 17.02 5.61
N THR A 34 -33.50 17.24 6.49
CA THR A 34 -32.14 17.64 6.12
C THR A 34 -31.15 16.49 6.07
N GLN A 35 -31.33 15.42 6.86
CA GLN A 35 -30.41 14.27 6.81
C GLN A 35 -30.71 13.28 5.68
N SER A 36 -31.95 13.09 5.29
CA SER A 36 -32.29 12.19 4.16
C SER A 36 -31.93 12.77 2.79
N ARG A 37 -31.89 14.10 2.65
CA ARG A 37 -31.46 14.75 1.40
C ARG A 37 -29.96 14.67 1.15
N SER A 38 -29.12 14.61 2.16
CA SER A 38 -27.67 14.55 2.00
C SER A 38 -27.19 13.17 1.50
N VAL A 39 -27.80 12.09 2.00
CA VAL A 39 -27.43 10.71 1.58
C VAL A 39 -27.95 10.38 0.18
N VAL A 40 -29.17 10.83 -0.15
CA VAL A 40 -29.75 10.60 -1.47
C VAL A 40 -29.09 11.49 -2.54
N SER A 41 -28.71 12.73 -2.19
CA SER A 41 -27.99 13.61 -3.12
C SER A 41 -26.57 13.13 -3.38
N ARG A 42 -25.88 12.62 -2.33
CA ARG A 42 -24.53 12.04 -2.49
C ARG A 42 -24.53 10.76 -3.34
N ARG A 43 -25.53 9.90 -3.17
CA ARG A 43 -25.70 8.74 -4.06
C ARG A 43 -26.04 9.15 -5.50
N GLN A 44 -26.81 10.20 -5.71
CA GLN A 44 -27.13 10.72 -7.04
C GLN A 44 -25.96 11.51 -7.67
N GLU A 45 -25.15 12.20 -6.88
CA GLU A 45 -23.90 12.79 -7.35
C GLU A 45 -22.87 11.70 -7.71
N LEU A 46 -22.66 10.72 -6.85
CA LEU A 46 -21.81 9.57 -7.15
C LEU A 46 -22.28 8.80 -8.41
N ALA A 47 -23.59 8.64 -8.60
CA ALA A 47 -24.15 8.01 -9.81
C ALA A 47 -23.94 8.85 -11.10
N ARG A 48 -23.67 10.14 -11.00
CA ARG A 48 -23.36 11.00 -12.16
C ARG A 48 -21.89 10.89 -12.61
N TYR A 49 -21.00 10.46 -11.72
CA TYR A 49 -19.58 10.25 -12.03
C TYR A 49 -19.25 8.78 -12.31
N ILE A 50 -20.22 7.88 -12.17
CA ILE A 50 -20.10 6.47 -12.54
C ILE A 50 -20.55 6.33 -13.98
N ASN A 51 -19.76 6.73 -14.94
CA ASN A 51 -19.71 6.02 -16.21
C ASN A 51 -19.00 4.69 -15.95
N ILE A 52 -19.66 3.81 -15.18
CA ILE A 52 -19.34 2.40 -15.21
C ILE A 52 -19.92 1.89 -16.54
N GLU A 53 -19.25 2.15 -17.62
CA GLU A 53 -19.24 1.18 -18.67
C GLU A 53 -18.50 -0.02 -18.06
N THR A 54 -19.26 -1.00 -17.65
CA THR A 54 -18.79 -2.38 -17.63
C THR A 54 -18.45 -2.66 -19.07
N VAL A 55 -17.26 -2.27 -19.49
CA VAL A 55 -16.69 -2.76 -20.73
C VAL A 55 -16.55 -4.24 -20.45
N ALA A 56 -17.50 -5.03 -21.00
CA ALA A 56 -17.26 -6.43 -21.25
C ALA A 56 -15.84 -6.49 -21.81
N ALA A 57 -14.99 -7.38 -21.30
CA ALA A 57 -13.62 -7.55 -21.77
C ALA A 57 -13.64 -7.42 -23.31
N GLY A 58 -13.33 -6.23 -23.81
CA GLY A 58 -13.15 -6.00 -25.22
C GLY A 58 -11.92 -6.79 -25.64
N ASP A 59 -11.79 -7.13 -26.89
CA ASP A 59 -10.67 -7.89 -27.46
C ASP A 59 -9.28 -7.33 -27.13
N ASP A 60 -9.18 -6.16 -26.50
CA ASP A 60 -7.95 -5.44 -26.13
C ASP A 60 -7.57 -5.52 -24.63
N ALA A 61 -8.36 -6.15 -23.78
CA ALA A 61 -8.04 -6.29 -22.36
C ALA A 61 -7.05 -7.43 -22.14
N ILE A 62 -6.02 -7.21 -21.29
CA ILE A 62 -5.11 -8.27 -20.86
C ILE A 62 -5.90 -9.38 -20.17
N PRO A 63 -5.86 -10.63 -20.67
CA PRO A 63 -6.54 -11.74 -20.01
C PRO A 63 -5.70 -12.22 -18.81
N PHE A 64 -6.28 -12.27 -17.63
CA PHE A 64 -5.64 -12.79 -16.43
C PHE A 64 -6.30 -14.08 -15.93
N ARG A 65 -5.46 -15.04 -15.49
CA ARG A 65 -5.89 -16.24 -14.76
C ARG A 65 -5.55 -16.08 -13.29
N LYS A 66 -6.56 -16.16 -12.43
CA LYS A 66 -6.37 -16.06 -10.98
C LYS A 66 -5.98 -17.41 -10.38
N HIS A 67 -4.88 -17.42 -9.62
CA HIS A 67 -4.44 -18.52 -8.76
C HIS A 67 -4.59 -18.10 -7.30
N THR A 68 -5.20 -18.97 -6.48
CA THR A 68 -5.22 -18.81 -5.02
C THR A 68 -4.07 -19.60 -4.44
N LEU A 69 -3.05 -18.91 -3.94
CA LEU A 69 -1.84 -19.55 -3.41
C LEU A 69 -2.00 -19.92 -1.93
N ASP A 70 -2.63 -19.05 -1.15
CA ASP A 70 -2.91 -19.26 0.27
C ASP A 70 -4.21 -18.55 0.69
N LEU A 71 -4.88 -19.08 1.69
CA LEU A 71 -6.05 -18.46 2.33
C LEU A 71 -5.73 -17.88 3.72
N GLY A 72 -4.48 -17.98 4.14
CA GLY A 72 -3.98 -17.36 5.36
C GLY A 72 -3.96 -15.84 5.27
N ILE A 73 -4.01 -15.19 6.41
CA ILE A 73 -3.98 -13.73 6.49
C ILE A 73 -2.55 -13.24 6.26
N SER A 74 -2.38 -12.34 5.31
CA SER A 74 -1.18 -11.53 5.14
C SER A 74 -1.53 -10.28 4.34
N GLU A 75 -0.92 -9.14 4.66
CA GLU A 75 -1.13 -7.90 3.92
C GLU A 75 0.09 -7.48 3.11
N THR A 76 1.13 -8.32 3.11
CA THR A 76 2.43 -8.02 2.49
C THR A 76 2.76 -9.00 1.39
N VAL A 77 3.50 -8.53 0.38
CA VAL A 77 4.06 -9.38 -0.66
C VAL A 77 5.38 -8.81 -1.17
N ALA A 78 6.36 -9.69 -1.34
CA ALA A 78 7.58 -9.43 -2.10
C ALA A 78 7.88 -10.61 -3.03
N VAL A 79 8.56 -10.35 -4.14
CA VAL A 79 8.92 -11.37 -5.15
C VAL A 79 10.42 -11.30 -5.40
N VAL A 80 11.11 -12.41 -5.20
CA VAL A 80 12.57 -12.53 -5.36
C VAL A 80 12.98 -13.99 -5.37
N ASP A 81 14.12 -14.32 -5.96
CA ASP A 81 14.74 -15.66 -5.86
C ASP A 81 15.35 -15.84 -4.46
N MET A 82 14.60 -16.47 -3.54
CA MET A 82 14.97 -16.62 -2.12
C MET A 82 16.05 -17.68 -1.88
N ASN A 83 16.16 -18.66 -2.74
CA ASN A 83 17.00 -19.84 -2.53
C ASN A 83 18.19 -19.91 -3.50
N GLY A 84 18.31 -19.00 -4.47
CA GLY A 84 19.37 -18.93 -5.46
C GLY A 84 19.26 -20.03 -6.51
N ASP A 85 18.01 -20.40 -6.91
CA ASP A 85 17.77 -21.42 -7.93
C ASP A 85 17.40 -20.85 -9.30
N GLY A 86 17.28 -19.53 -9.41
CA GLY A 86 16.99 -18.79 -10.63
C GLY A 86 15.51 -18.61 -10.93
N ARG A 87 14.60 -19.06 -10.05
CA ARG A 87 13.17 -18.83 -10.14
C ARG A 87 12.73 -17.82 -9.10
N LEU A 88 11.71 -17.05 -9.42
CA LEU A 88 11.18 -16.04 -8.49
C LEU A 88 10.20 -16.69 -7.51
N ASP A 89 10.50 -16.54 -6.22
CA ASP A 89 9.67 -16.96 -5.11
C ASP A 89 8.81 -15.79 -4.62
N ILE A 90 7.78 -16.10 -3.83
CA ILE A 90 6.91 -15.09 -3.23
C ILE A 90 7.06 -15.13 -1.71
N ILE A 91 7.22 -13.97 -1.09
CA ILE A 91 7.21 -13.78 0.37
C ILE A 91 5.87 -13.17 0.73
N SER A 92 5.21 -13.72 1.76
CA SER A 92 3.96 -13.14 2.30
C SER A 92 3.76 -13.55 3.75
N GLY A 93 3.73 -12.57 4.66
CA GLY A 93 3.52 -12.79 6.08
C GLY A 93 4.53 -13.73 6.73
N GLU A 94 4.07 -14.85 7.30
CA GLU A 94 4.93 -15.83 7.97
C GLU A 94 5.66 -16.78 7.02
N ASN A 95 5.36 -16.72 5.72
CA ASN A 95 5.77 -17.73 4.77
C ASN A 95 6.49 -17.14 3.56
N TRP A 96 7.34 -17.98 2.97
CA TRP A 96 7.74 -17.82 1.59
C TRP A 96 7.24 -19.03 0.78
N TYR A 97 7.02 -18.81 -0.50
CA TYR A 97 6.45 -19.78 -1.43
C TYR A 97 7.46 -20.01 -2.52
N GLU A 98 8.15 -21.14 -2.43
CA GLU A 98 9.16 -21.58 -3.40
C GLU A 98 8.48 -21.95 -4.71
N GLN A 99 8.89 -21.32 -5.79
CA GLN A 99 8.42 -21.69 -7.11
C GLN A 99 9.03 -23.04 -7.55
N GLY A 100 8.16 -23.99 -7.83
CA GLY A 100 8.56 -25.28 -8.39
C GLY A 100 8.96 -25.18 -9.86
N PRO A 101 9.56 -26.25 -10.42
CA PRO A 101 9.85 -26.28 -11.86
C PRO A 101 8.56 -26.14 -12.68
N PRO A 102 8.62 -25.45 -13.83
CA PRO A 102 7.45 -25.24 -14.68
C PRO A 102 6.85 -26.56 -15.16
N GLU A 103 5.54 -26.72 -15.06
CA GLU A 103 4.79 -27.80 -15.68
C GLU A 103 3.99 -27.27 -16.87
N ALA A 104 4.20 -27.81 -18.05
CA ALA A 104 3.75 -27.33 -19.36
C ALA A 104 2.24 -27.07 -19.53
N SER A 105 1.38 -27.31 -18.52
CA SER A 105 -0.09 -27.16 -18.66
C SER A 105 -0.81 -26.64 -17.41
N ALA A 106 -0.13 -26.37 -16.29
CA ALA A 106 -0.79 -26.13 -14.99
C ALA A 106 -0.61 -24.73 -14.39
N GLY A 107 0.18 -23.86 -15.05
CA GLY A 107 0.59 -22.57 -14.48
C GLY A 107 1.65 -22.72 -13.36
N PRO A 108 2.05 -21.62 -12.75
CA PRO A 108 3.11 -21.63 -11.72
C PRO A 108 2.69 -22.42 -10.47
N ARG A 109 3.60 -23.23 -9.94
CA ARG A 109 3.39 -24.04 -8.73
C ARG A 109 4.29 -23.54 -7.62
N PHE A 110 3.73 -23.42 -6.42
CA PHE A 110 4.45 -22.94 -5.25
C PHE A 110 4.40 -23.94 -4.09
N ILE A 111 5.53 -24.07 -3.39
CA ILE A 111 5.67 -24.88 -2.19
C ILE A 111 5.79 -23.93 -1.00
N LYS A 112 4.86 -24.03 -0.06
CA LYS A 112 4.82 -23.16 1.11
C LYS A 112 5.85 -23.58 2.16
N HIS A 113 6.68 -22.63 2.60
CA HIS A 113 7.65 -22.74 3.67
C HIS A 113 7.39 -21.69 4.74
N LYS A 114 7.20 -22.12 5.98
CA LYS A 114 7.14 -21.20 7.11
C LYS A 114 8.56 -20.82 7.54
N PHE A 115 8.86 -19.51 7.62
CA PHE A 115 10.19 -19.04 8.03
C PHE A 115 10.18 -18.21 9.33
N ARG A 116 9.05 -17.68 9.73
CA ARG A 116 8.89 -16.88 10.96
C ARG A 116 7.53 -17.04 11.60
N ASP A 117 7.42 -16.61 12.89
CA ASP A 117 6.16 -16.44 13.60
C ASP A 117 5.91 -14.94 13.80
N LEU A 118 4.71 -14.49 13.46
CA LEU A 118 4.30 -13.10 13.59
C LEU A 118 3.13 -12.98 14.56
N PRO A 119 3.20 -12.05 15.54
CA PRO A 119 2.09 -11.82 16.45
C PRO A 119 0.85 -11.31 15.74
N TYR A 120 -0.28 -11.45 16.42
CA TYR A 120 -1.57 -10.89 16.03
C TYR A 120 -2.01 -9.85 17.05
N THR A 121 -2.31 -8.64 16.56
CA THR A 121 -2.78 -7.54 17.38
C THR A 121 -3.98 -6.87 16.74
N PHE A 122 -5.11 -6.80 17.45
CA PHE A 122 -6.35 -6.17 16.97
C PHE A 122 -6.86 -6.63 15.60
N GLY A 123 -6.68 -7.91 15.27
CA GLY A 123 -7.11 -8.46 13.98
C GLY A 123 -6.12 -8.26 12.83
N TYR A 124 -4.92 -7.75 13.12
CA TYR A 124 -3.80 -7.62 12.19
C TYR A 124 -2.70 -8.61 12.51
N GLN A 125 -2.08 -9.18 11.50
CA GLN A 125 -0.75 -9.73 11.63
C GLN A 125 0.22 -8.56 11.80
N GLU A 126 1.18 -8.65 12.73
CA GLU A 126 2.14 -7.56 12.96
C GLU A 126 3.19 -7.49 11.84
N ASN A 127 2.70 -7.29 10.63
CA ASN A 127 3.48 -7.19 9.40
C ASN A 127 2.70 -6.38 8.35
N LEU A 128 3.20 -5.20 8.01
CA LEU A 128 2.54 -4.28 7.07
C LEU A 128 3.34 -4.01 5.81
N THR A 129 4.63 -4.35 5.80
CA THR A 129 5.48 -4.26 4.62
C THR A 129 6.56 -5.34 4.69
N ASP A 130 6.83 -6.02 3.58
CA ASP A 130 7.99 -6.89 3.38
C ASP A 130 8.76 -6.43 2.15
N LEU A 131 10.09 -6.33 2.29
CA LEU A 131 11.01 -5.96 1.22
C LEU A 131 12.16 -6.96 1.19
N ALA A 132 12.50 -7.43 -0.01
CA ALA A 132 13.58 -8.39 -0.20
C ALA A 132 14.87 -7.67 -0.62
N ILE A 133 15.94 -7.86 0.15
CA ILE A 133 17.27 -7.30 -0.11
C ILE A 133 18.34 -8.12 0.63
N ASP A 134 19.49 -8.37 0.01
CA ASP A 134 20.64 -8.98 0.66
C ASP A 134 21.31 -7.97 1.59
N VAL A 135 20.94 -7.99 2.88
CA VAL A 135 21.38 -7.04 3.90
C VAL A 135 22.81 -7.30 4.33
N ASN A 136 23.19 -8.56 4.46
CA ASN A 136 24.50 -8.97 5.01
C ASN A 136 25.55 -9.24 3.94
N GLY A 137 25.17 -9.26 2.64
CA GLY A 137 26.06 -9.48 1.50
C GLY A 137 26.48 -10.94 1.33
N ASP A 138 25.66 -11.89 1.77
CA ASP A 138 25.96 -13.33 1.67
C ASP A 138 25.41 -13.99 0.37
N GLY A 139 24.68 -13.22 -0.45
CA GLY A 139 24.14 -13.64 -1.72
C GLY A 139 22.75 -14.24 -1.65
N TYR A 140 22.13 -14.30 -0.48
CA TYR A 140 20.73 -14.67 -0.29
C TYR A 140 19.90 -13.46 0.13
N PRO A 141 18.77 -13.19 -0.50
CA PRO A 141 17.90 -12.09 -0.07
C PRO A 141 17.38 -12.33 1.36
N ASP A 142 17.48 -11.28 2.18
CA ASP A 142 16.86 -11.17 3.49
C ASP A 142 15.50 -10.49 3.35
N VAL A 143 14.71 -10.43 4.44
CA VAL A 143 13.39 -9.79 4.46
C VAL A 143 13.39 -8.64 5.45
N VAL A 144 13.30 -7.41 4.96
CA VAL A 144 13.01 -6.22 5.79
C VAL A 144 11.51 -6.13 6.02
N SER A 145 11.08 -5.95 7.28
CA SER A 145 9.68 -5.97 7.66
C SER A 145 9.31 -4.78 8.53
N CYS A 146 8.08 -4.26 8.31
CA CYS A 146 7.51 -3.19 9.11
C CYS A 146 6.32 -3.66 9.93
N SER A 147 6.11 -3.02 11.08
CA SER A 147 4.96 -3.24 11.96
C SER A 147 4.50 -1.95 12.62
N TYR A 148 3.21 -1.87 12.90
CA TYR A 148 2.64 -0.74 13.63
C TYR A 148 2.80 -0.89 15.16
N TRP A 149 3.11 -2.09 15.67
CA TRP A 149 3.02 -2.40 17.11
C TRP A 149 4.36 -2.66 17.78
N SER A 150 4.77 -3.94 17.90
CA SER A 150 5.83 -4.33 18.87
C SER A 150 7.25 -4.05 18.39
N LYS A 151 7.52 -4.31 17.11
CA LYS A 151 8.84 -4.14 16.48
C LYS A 151 8.66 -3.44 15.15
N PRO A 152 8.69 -2.11 15.13
CA PRO A 152 8.24 -1.35 13.98
C PRO A 152 9.08 -1.54 12.72
N LEU A 153 10.39 -1.75 12.84
CA LEU A 153 11.25 -1.95 11.68
C LEU A 153 12.33 -2.97 12.01
N THR A 154 12.28 -4.11 11.34
CA THR A 154 13.20 -5.24 11.53
C THR A 154 13.67 -5.79 10.19
N TRP A 155 14.67 -6.68 10.22
CA TRP A 155 14.98 -7.54 9.10
C TRP A 155 15.21 -8.97 9.56
N TRP A 156 14.89 -9.92 8.69
CA TRP A 156 15.02 -11.36 8.93
C TRP A 156 16.13 -11.91 8.06
N GLU A 157 17.21 -12.36 8.72
CA GLU A 157 18.38 -12.96 8.08
C GLU A 157 18.02 -14.31 7.47
N ASN A 158 18.19 -14.41 6.16
CA ASN A 158 18.03 -15.66 5.42
C ASN A 158 19.23 -16.58 5.70
N PRO A 159 19.01 -17.77 6.26
CA PRO A 159 20.12 -18.69 6.54
C PRO A 159 20.73 -19.32 5.30
N GLY A 160 20.21 -19.05 4.11
CA GLY A 160 20.61 -19.70 2.86
C GLY A 160 20.54 -21.22 2.97
N ARG A 161 21.53 -21.89 2.44
CA ARG A 161 21.60 -23.37 2.46
C ARG A 161 22.13 -23.97 3.78
N SER A 162 22.32 -23.15 4.83
CA SER A 162 22.93 -23.64 6.08
C SER A 162 22.01 -24.53 6.93
N GLY A 163 20.68 -24.52 6.66
CA GLY A 163 19.68 -25.23 7.47
C GLY A 163 19.44 -24.64 8.87
N ARG A 164 20.02 -23.47 9.17
CA ARG A 164 19.77 -22.73 10.41
C ARG A 164 18.38 -22.08 10.36
N PRO A 165 17.76 -21.77 11.52
CA PRO A 165 16.55 -20.97 11.53
C PRO A 165 16.85 -19.54 11.10
N TRP A 166 15.87 -18.87 10.53
CA TRP A 166 15.89 -17.45 10.28
C TRP A 166 16.04 -16.66 11.59
N ARG A 167 16.72 -15.53 11.53
CA ARG A 167 16.97 -14.69 12.70
C ARG A 167 16.44 -13.28 12.48
N GLU A 168 15.68 -12.80 13.45
CA GLU A 168 15.19 -11.43 13.47
C GLU A 168 16.22 -10.46 14.07
N HIS A 169 16.38 -9.32 13.42
CA HIS A 169 17.22 -8.21 13.85
C HIS A 169 16.42 -6.91 13.84
N LEU A 170 16.61 -6.07 14.86
CA LEU A 170 15.97 -4.76 14.94
C LEU A 170 16.78 -3.74 14.11
N ILE A 171 16.07 -2.95 13.30
CA ILE A 171 16.65 -1.79 12.59
C ILE A 171 16.36 -0.51 13.38
N GLU A 172 15.07 -0.24 13.68
CA GLU A 172 14.63 0.97 14.37
C GLU A 172 13.45 0.68 15.27
N SER A 173 13.28 1.54 16.30
CA SER A 173 12.20 1.46 17.26
C SER A 173 11.72 2.87 17.65
N GLY A 174 10.63 2.95 18.42
CA GLY A 174 10.16 4.22 18.98
C GLY A 174 9.02 4.86 18.22
N SER A 175 8.77 4.52 16.95
CA SER A 175 7.60 4.95 16.18
C SER A 175 7.02 3.75 15.41
N PRO A 176 5.69 3.59 15.29
CA PRO A 176 5.10 2.62 14.37
C PRO A 176 5.50 2.92 12.93
N VAL A 177 5.57 1.87 12.11
CA VAL A 177 5.85 1.96 10.66
C VAL A 177 4.77 1.19 9.92
N GLU A 178 4.09 1.83 9.00
CA GLU A 178 3.07 1.21 8.17
C GLU A 178 3.55 0.98 6.74
N PHE A 179 4.21 1.96 6.16
CA PHE A 179 4.75 1.92 4.80
C PHE A 179 6.27 1.96 4.83
N ALA A 180 6.89 1.17 3.97
CA ALA A 180 8.30 1.29 3.64
C ALA A 180 8.54 0.84 2.20
N PHE A 181 9.61 1.34 1.61
CA PHE A 181 10.03 0.92 0.28
C PHE A 181 11.55 1.03 0.12
N LEU A 182 12.07 0.34 -0.85
CA LEU A 182 13.45 0.50 -1.31
C LEU A 182 13.46 1.50 -2.47
N VAL A 183 14.40 2.42 -2.44
CA VAL A 183 14.54 3.49 -3.43
C VAL A 183 16.00 3.77 -3.70
N ASP A 184 16.30 4.36 -4.85
CA ASP A 184 17.65 4.81 -5.23
C ASP A 184 17.85 6.30 -4.90
N ILE A 185 18.04 6.62 -3.62
CA ILE A 185 18.37 7.99 -3.16
C ILE A 185 19.74 8.46 -3.67
N MET A 186 20.64 7.50 -3.86
CA MET A 186 22.03 7.78 -4.20
C MET A 186 22.26 7.85 -5.72
N ASN A 187 21.21 7.67 -6.54
CA ASN A 187 21.27 7.68 -8.01
C ASN A 187 22.33 6.71 -8.59
N THR A 188 22.37 5.51 -8.01
CA THR A 188 23.30 4.44 -8.42
C THR A 188 22.72 3.51 -9.48
N GLY A 189 21.46 3.67 -9.82
CA GLY A 189 20.66 2.76 -10.67
C GLY A 189 20.16 1.53 -9.91
N ARG A 190 20.24 1.53 -8.55
CA ARG A 190 19.78 0.42 -7.71
C ARG A 190 18.97 0.93 -6.51
N PRO A 191 17.74 0.48 -6.32
CA PRO A 191 16.91 0.84 -5.17
C PRO A 191 17.34 0.06 -3.92
N LEU A 192 18.42 0.49 -3.28
CA LEU A 192 19.03 -0.16 -2.12
C LEU A 192 18.86 0.62 -0.81
N GLN A 193 18.26 1.81 -0.85
CA GLN A 193 18.03 2.61 0.34
C GLN A 193 16.61 2.40 0.85
N LEU A 194 16.49 2.14 2.15
CA LEU A 194 15.21 1.90 2.82
C LEU A 194 14.64 3.21 3.34
N VAL A 195 13.40 3.51 2.98
CA VAL A 195 12.66 4.68 3.48
C VAL A 195 11.38 4.21 4.15
N PRO A 196 11.30 4.27 5.49
CA PRO A 196 10.07 3.98 6.24
C PRO A 196 9.25 5.25 6.49
N GLN A 197 7.93 5.12 6.46
CA GLN A 197 7.01 6.13 6.96
C GLN A 197 6.79 5.91 8.46
N PHE A 198 7.14 6.87 9.29
CA PHE A 198 6.92 6.79 10.74
C PHE A 198 5.58 7.41 11.13
N GLY A 199 4.80 6.68 11.95
CA GLY A 199 3.47 7.10 12.37
C GLY A 199 3.44 8.22 13.42
N LYS A 200 4.55 8.45 14.16
CA LYS A 200 4.63 9.55 15.13
C LYS A 200 5.17 10.81 14.48
N HIS A 201 4.41 11.90 14.57
CA HIS A 201 4.78 13.19 13.99
C HIS A 201 6.08 13.76 14.55
N ASP A 202 6.38 13.57 15.83
CA ASP A 202 7.59 14.03 16.51
C ASP A 202 8.78 13.08 16.36
N PHE A 203 8.64 12.02 15.55
CA PHE A 203 9.72 11.11 15.21
C PHE A 203 10.42 11.56 13.92
N PRO A 204 11.76 11.57 13.83
CA PRO A 204 12.47 12.00 12.63
C PRO A 204 12.14 11.14 11.42
N LEU A 205 11.87 11.75 10.27
CA LEU A 205 11.86 11.07 8.99
C LEU A 205 13.29 10.75 8.60
N THR A 206 13.54 9.50 8.26
CA THR A 206 14.89 8.96 8.04
C THR A 206 14.92 8.06 6.82
N TRP A 207 16.11 7.86 6.30
CA TRP A 207 16.40 6.77 5.36
C TRP A 207 17.63 5.99 5.85
N TYR A 208 17.79 4.78 5.32
CA TYR A 208 18.85 3.86 5.72
C TYR A 208 19.55 3.32 4.49
N GLU A 209 20.90 3.27 4.56
CA GLU A 209 21.71 2.58 3.55
C GLU A 209 22.47 1.41 4.17
N LEU A 210 22.86 0.46 3.33
CA LEU A 210 23.68 -0.66 3.75
C LEU A 210 25.14 -0.22 3.92
N ALA A 211 25.74 -0.54 5.07
CA ALA A 211 27.15 -0.26 5.37
C ALA A 211 28.14 -1.12 4.56
N GLY A 212 27.63 -2.14 3.88
CA GLY A 212 28.41 -3.08 3.07
C GLY A 212 28.61 -4.44 3.75
N PRO A 213 29.08 -5.43 2.96
CA PRO A 213 29.19 -6.81 3.42
C PRO A 213 30.05 -6.97 4.69
N GLY A 214 29.54 -7.76 5.64
CA GLY A 214 30.26 -8.08 6.88
C GLY A 214 30.28 -6.97 7.93
N ALA A 215 29.56 -5.87 7.74
CA ALA A 215 29.41 -4.85 8.76
C ALA A 215 28.68 -5.42 9.99
N ARG A 216 29.15 -5.07 11.20
CA ARG A 216 28.51 -5.50 12.46
C ARG A 216 27.10 -4.91 12.61
N ASP A 217 26.93 -3.67 12.17
CA ASP A 217 25.66 -2.98 12.04
C ASP A 217 25.46 -2.70 10.54
N PRO A 218 24.57 -3.43 9.87
CA PRO A 218 24.46 -3.32 8.42
C PRO A 218 23.75 -2.04 7.97
N TRP A 219 23.04 -1.33 8.87
CA TRP A 219 22.24 -0.18 8.51
C TRP A 219 22.83 1.14 9.01
N VAL A 220 23.12 2.05 8.08
CA VAL A 220 23.53 3.44 8.39
C VAL A 220 22.32 4.34 8.27
N ARG A 221 21.97 5.00 9.36
CA ARG A 221 20.80 5.87 9.49
C ARG A 221 21.13 7.31 9.11
N HIS A 222 20.31 7.91 8.25
CA HIS A 222 20.36 9.31 7.84
C HIS A 222 19.04 10.02 8.13
N VAL A 223 19.11 11.27 8.60
CA VAL A 223 17.94 12.08 8.92
C VAL A 223 17.59 12.97 7.73
N ILE A 224 16.37 12.87 7.24
CA ILE A 224 15.80 13.76 6.21
C ILE A 224 15.18 14.98 6.88
N SER A 225 14.38 14.76 7.94
CA SER A 225 13.67 15.81 8.67
C SER A 225 13.59 15.46 10.15
N PRO A 226 13.58 16.46 11.06
CA PRO A 226 13.41 16.20 12.51
C PRO A 226 12.01 15.71 12.87
N ARG A 227 11.07 15.67 11.93
CA ARG A 227 9.68 15.21 12.12
C ARG A 227 9.22 14.35 10.95
N SER A 228 8.14 13.57 11.17
CA SER A 228 7.39 12.88 10.14
C SER A 228 6.10 13.65 9.78
N TYR A 229 5.49 13.34 8.61
CA TYR A 229 4.48 14.19 7.97
C TYR A 229 3.12 13.50 7.73
N GLY A 230 2.79 12.50 8.50
CA GLY A 230 1.47 11.87 8.44
C GLY A 230 1.46 10.51 7.75
N HIS A 231 0.29 10.08 7.29
CA HIS A 231 0.01 8.76 6.76
C HIS A 231 0.19 8.74 5.24
N GLY A 232 1.15 7.99 4.78
CA GLY A 232 1.55 7.86 3.38
C GLY A 232 2.93 8.44 3.09
N ILE A 233 3.57 7.92 2.05
CA ILE A 233 4.91 8.32 1.63
C ILE A 233 5.18 7.93 0.18
N GLY A 234 6.07 8.66 -0.48
CA GLY A 234 6.55 8.37 -1.82
C GLY A 234 7.98 8.85 -2.05
N ALA A 235 8.55 8.51 -3.19
CA ALA A 235 9.86 8.99 -3.63
C ALA A 235 9.87 9.15 -5.16
N GLY A 236 10.63 10.13 -5.63
CA GLY A 236 10.85 10.41 -7.05
C GLY A 236 11.36 11.82 -7.28
N ASP A 237 11.78 12.12 -8.49
CA ASP A 237 12.26 13.45 -8.87
C ASP A 237 11.07 14.39 -9.16
N VAL A 238 10.69 15.21 -8.17
CA VAL A 238 9.52 16.11 -8.25
C VAL A 238 9.82 17.37 -9.06
N ASN A 239 11.08 17.83 -9.05
CA ASN A 239 11.44 19.10 -9.65
C ASN A 239 12.17 18.98 -11.00
N GLY A 240 12.53 17.76 -11.42
CA GLY A 240 13.23 17.48 -12.68
C GLY A 240 14.73 17.73 -12.61
N ASP A 241 15.35 17.69 -11.42
CA ASP A 241 16.78 17.94 -11.23
C ASP A 241 17.64 16.66 -11.22
N GLY A 242 17.02 15.50 -11.38
CA GLY A 242 17.67 14.19 -11.43
C GLY A 242 17.97 13.58 -10.07
N ARG A 243 17.50 14.18 -8.97
CA ARG A 243 17.64 13.61 -7.62
C ARG A 243 16.32 13.03 -7.14
N THR A 244 16.42 12.03 -6.29
CA THR A 244 15.24 11.38 -5.70
C THR A 244 14.78 12.15 -4.45
N ASP A 245 13.67 12.87 -4.57
CA ASP A 245 12.99 13.56 -3.49
C ASP A 245 12.10 12.60 -2.68
N ILE A 246 11.70 13.01 -1.47
CA ILE A 246 10.74 12.28 -0.64
C ILE A 246 9.43 13.05 -0.57
N ILE A 247 8.33 12.39 -0.96
CA ILE A 247 7.00 12.97 -0.98
C ILE A 247 6.23 12.51 0.24
N THR A 248 5.54 13.44 0.89
CA THR A 248 4.70 13.23 2.06
C THR A 248 3.30 13.78 1.81
N PRO A 249 2.29 13.45 2.61
CA PRO A 249 0.97 14.06 2.44
C PRO A 249 0.92 15.58 2.57
N GLN A 250 1.89 16.21 3.21
CA GLN A 250 1.91 17.65 3.51
C GLN A 250 2.85 18.46 2.60
N GLY A 251 3.45 17.81 1.62
CA GLY A 251 4.45 18.43 0.74
C GLY A 251 5.59 17.46 0.45
N TRP A 252 6.70 17.98 -0.06
CA TRP A 252 7.83 17.14 -0.44
C TRP A 252 9.15 17.72 0.08
N LEU A 253 10.13 16.85 0.22
CA LEU A 253 11.47 17.20 0.69
C LEU A 253 12.45 17.03 -0.47
N GLU A 254 12.98 18.16 -0.94
CA GLU A 254 13.97 18.21 -2.00
C GLU A 254 15.29 17.63 -1.53
N ALA A 255 15.81 16.67 -2.28
CA ALA A 255 17.07 16.03 -1.98
C ALA A 255 18.26 16.97 -2.24
N PRO A 256 19.22 17.11 -1.30
CA PRO A 256 20.45 17.84 -1.57
C PRO A 256 21.37 17.07 -2.53
N PRO A 257 22.39 17.72 -3.11
CA PRO A 257 23.41 17.05 -3.94
C PRO A 257 24.15 15.91 -3.22
N ASP A 258 24.29 15.98 -1.91
CA ASP A 258 24.77 14.89 -1.06
C ASP A 258 23.68 14.53 -0.05
N PRO A 259 22.87 13.49 -0.28
CA PRO A 259 21.78 13.10 0.60
C PRO A 259 22.22 12.66 2.00
N ARG A 260 23.49 12.26 2.19
CA ARG A 260 24.03 11.84 3.48
C ARG A 260 24.30 12.99 4.43
N ASN A 261 24.74 14.15 3.90
CA ASN A 261 25.24 15.26 4.69
C ASN A 261 24.58 16.60 4.38
N GLY A 262 23.83 16.71 3.28
CA GLY A 262 23.16 17.93 2.87
C GLY A 262 21.85 18.17 3.64
N GLU A 263 21.37 19.40 3.56
CA GLU A 263 20.09 19.80 4.12
C GLU A 263 18.97 19.52 3.12
N TRP A 264 17.96 18.74 3.53
CA TRP A 264 16.74 18.51 2.77
C TRP A 264 15.79 19.70 2.94
N ILE A 265 15.26 20.23 1.85
CA ILE A 265 14.40 21.41 1.87
C ILE A 265 12.94 20.99 1.77
N PHE A 266 12.13 21.34 2.77
CA PHE A 266 10.70 21.04 2.76
C PHE A 266 9.93 22.11 1.98
N HIS A 267 9.13 21.63 1.00
CA HIS A 267 8.22 22.42 0.18
C HIS A 267 6.77 22.07 0.57
N GLU A 268 6.10 23.01 1.22
CA GLU A 268 4.70 22.89 1.64
C GLU A 268 3.80 23.35 0.49
N GLU A 269 3.60 22.48 -0.52
CA GLU A 269 2.90 22.84 -1.77
C GLU A 269 1.50 22.22 -1.88
N PHE A 270 1.16 21.21 -1.07
CA PHE A 270 -0.11 20.53 -1.11
C PHE A 270 -0.45 19.86 0.24
N GLU A 271 -1.73 19.52 0.41
CA GLU A 271 -2.24 18.67 1.50
C GLU A 271 -3.08 17.54 0.87
N LEU A 272 -2.56 16.32 0.91
CA LEU A 272 -3.16 15.16 0.24
C LEU A 272 -4.11 14.36 1.12
N GLY A 273 -4.08 14.58 2.45
CA GLY A 273 -4.81 13.79 3.44
C GLY A 273 -4.07 12.50 3.83
N ALA A 274 -4.78 11.53 4.41
CA ALA A 274 -4.21 10.22 4.75
C ALA A 274 -4.10 9.37 3.48
N THR A 275 -2.92 9.36 2.88
CA THR A 275 -2.67 8.65 1.62
C THR A 275 -2.14 7.24 1.83
N GLY A 276 -2.15 6.41 0.78
CA GLY A 276 -1.31 5.24 0.63
C GLY A 276 0.09 5.62 0.13
N PHE A 277 0.64 4.82 -0.79
CA PHE A 277 1.86 5.20 -1.51
C PHE A 277 1.62 6.40 -2.42
N ILE A 278 2.65 7.21 -2.63
CA ILE A 278 2.62 8.36 -3.52
C ILE A 278 3.67 8.12 -4.62
N HIS A 279 3.23 8.04 -5.85
CA HIS A 279 4.09 7.85 -7.01
C HIS A 279 4.35 9.16 -7.74
N VAL A 280 5.54 9.29 -8.32
CA VAL A 280 5.95 10.40 -9.18
C VAL A 280 6.06 9.86 -10.60
N GLU A 281 5.29 10.42 -11.54
CA GLU A 281 5.21 9.96 -12.93
C GLU A 281 4.74 11.12 -13.82
N ASP A 282 5.30 11.28 -14.99
CA ASP A 282 4.75 12.20 -16.01
C ASP A 282 3.52 11.54 -16.67
N VAL A 283 2.34 11.81 -16.11
CA VAL A 283 1.10 11.11 -16.47
C VAL A 283 0.58 11.54 -17.85
N ASN A 284 0.78 12.80 -18.22
CA ASN A 284 0.21 13.39 -19.43
C ASN A 284 1.23 13.64 -20.55
N ASP A 285 2.48 13.18 -20.38
CA ASP A 285 3.60 13.32 -21.32
C ASP A 285 3.94 14.82 -21.59
N ASP A 286 3.76 15.72 -20.59
CA ASP A 286 4.08 17.14 -20.73
C ASP A 286 5.48 17.54 -20.26
N GLY A 287 6.23 16.59 -19.75
CA GLY A 287 7.61 16.71 -19.26
C GLY A 287 7.69 17.25 -17.83
N LEU A 288 6.59 17.33 -17.10
CA LEU A 288 6.54 17.69 -15.69
C LEU A 288 6.13 16.45 -14.87
N PRO A 289 6.88 16.13 -13.81
CA PRO A 289 6.51 15.01 -12.94
C PRO A 289 5.23 15.33 -12.16
N ASP A 290 4.25 14.44 -12.24
CA ASP A 290 2.97 14.49 -11.54
C ASP A 290 2.99 13.57 -10.32
N LEU A 291 1.91 13.62 -9.49
CA LEU A 291 1.74 12.69 -8.37
C LEU A 291 0.50 11.83 -8.57
N ILE A 292 0.63 10.53 -8.31
CA ILE A 292 -0.49 9.60 -8.23
C ILE A 292 -0.57 9.07 -6.80
N THR A 293 -1.76 9.14 -6.18
CA THR A 293 -1.99 8.61 -4.84
C THR A 293 -3.47 8.32 -4.60
N SER A 294 -3.77 7.77 -3.43
CA SER A 294 -5.12 7.42 -2.98
C SER A 294 -5.39 7.96 -1.59
N LEU A 295 -6.66 7.95 -1.18
CA LEU A 295 -7.04 8.07 0.22
C LEU A 295 -7.13 6.67 0.84
N ALA A 296 -6.19 6.38 1.74
CA ALA A 296 -6.08 5.07 2.39
C ALA A 296 -7.28 4.76 3.31
N HIS A 297 -7.93 5.79 3.86
CA HIS A 297 -9.05 5.70 4.82
C HIS A 297 -10.36 6.29 4.32
N ASP A 298 -10.45 6.66 3.04
CA ASP A 298 -11.65 7.25 2.43
C ASP A 298 -11.73 6.83 0.95
N TYR A 299 -12.67 7.41 0.22
CA TYR A 299 -12.86 7.18 -1.21
C TYR A 299 -11.88 7.98 -2.04
N GLY A 300 -11.26 7.34 -3.01
CA GLY A 300 -10.63 8.00 -4.14
C GLY A 300 -9.17 7.64 -4.39
N ILE A 301 -8.90 7.64 -5.67
CA ILE A 301 -7.58 7.60 -6.29
C ILE A 301 -7.45 8.85 -7.12
N PHE A 302 -6.33 9.52 -7.04
CA PHE A 302 -6.15 10.83 -7.62
C PHE A 302 -4.83 10.95 -8.35
N TRP A 303 -4.83 11.77 -9.39
CA TRP A 303 -3.68 12.30 -10.05
C TRP A 303 -3.61 13.81 -9.78
N TYR A 304 -2.46 14.28 -9.34
CA TYR A 304 -2.17 15.69 -9.13
C TYR A 304 -1.21 16.13 -10.23
N GLU A 305 -1.78 16.80 -11.22
CA GLU A 305 -1.06 17.31 -12.36
C GLU A 305 -0.21 18.50 -11.95
N GLN A 306 1.10 18.44 -12.23
CA GLN A 306 2.00 19.55 -12.01
C GLN A 306 1.86 20.58 -13.14
N ARG A 307 1.78 21.84 -12.78
CA ARG A 307 1.76 22.99 -13.71
C ARG A 307 2.77 24.02 -13.26
N LYS A 308 3.28 24.81 -14.21
CA LYS A 308 4.07 26.02 -13.91
C LYS A 308 3.30 27.26 -14.32
N ASP A 309 3.17 28.22 -13.39
CA ASP A 309 2.58 29.53 -13.70
C ASP A 309 3.51 30.36 -14.59
N ALA A 310 3.06 31.54 -15.03
CA ALA A 310 3.83 32.43 -15.88
C ALA A 310 5.14 32.94 -15.22
N ARG A 311 5.31 32.75 -13.91
CA ARG A 311 6.51 33.11 -13.16
C ARG A 311 7.40 31.90 -12.90
N GLY A 312 6.97 30.69 -13.33
CA GLY A 312 7.67 29.44 -13.11
C GLY A 312 7.38 28.78 -11.76
N ASN A 313 6.45 29.32 -10.96
CA ASN A 313 6.06 28.68 -9.71
C ASN A 313 5.24 27.42 -10.01
N ARG A 314 5.45 26.38 -9.22
CA ARG A 314 4.73 25.12 -9.30
C ARG A 314 3.32 25.27 -8.73
N ALA A 315 2.36 24.64 -9.38
CA ALA A 315 0.97 24.52 -8.95
C ALA A 315 0.48 23.10 -9.23
N TRP A 316 -0.46 22.63 -8.43
CA TRP A 316 -0.99 21.25 -8.52
C TRP A 316 -2.48 21.29 -8.82
N ILE A 317 -2.90 20.55 -9.85
CA ILE A 317 -4.30 20.41 -10.24
C ILE A 317 -4.73 18.98 -9.92
N LYS A 318 -5.70 18.85 -9.01
CA LYS A 318 -6.24 17.54 -8.62
C LYS A 318 -7.23 17.02 -9.64
N HIS A 319 -6.96 15.83 -10.19
CA HIS A 319 -7.87 15.04 -11.02
C HIS A 319 -8.30 13.78 -10.30
N VAL A 320 -9.54 13.36 -10.52
CA VAL A 320 -10.08 12.10 -9.98
C VAL A 320 -9.81 11.00 -10.99
N ILE A 321 -9.07 9.97 -10.58
CA ILE A 321 -8.93 8.73 -11.33
C ILE A 321 -10.16 7.86 -11.08
N ASP A 322 -10.44 7.54 -9.80
CA ASP A 322 -11.63 6.79 -9.39
C ASP A 322 -12.00 7.19 -7.95
N ASN A 323 -13.28 7.42 -7.70
CA ASN A 323 -13.81 7.69 -6.35
C ASN A 323 -15.01 6.80 -6.02
N SER A 324 -15.18 5.69 -6.74
CA SER A 324 -16.31 4.78 -6.57
C SER A 324 -16.10 3.73 -5.47
N TRP A 325 -14.89 3.59 -4.95
CA TRP A 325 -14.53 2.66 -3.87
C TRP A 325 -13.47 3.28 -2.95
N SER A 326 -13.21 2.66 -1.81
CA SER A 326 -12.45 3.24 -0.69
C SER A 326 -11.33 2.33 -0.21
N GLN A 327 -10.43 2.89 0.62
CA GLN A 327 -9.37 2.18 1.35
C GLN A 327 -8.30 1.56 0.44
N ALA A 328 -7.88 2.28 -0.57
CA ALA A 328 -6.74 1.92 -1.40
C ALA A 328 -5.43 2.26 -0.65
N HIS A 329 -4.75 1.27 -0.07
CA HIS A 329 -3.44 1.45 0.56
C HIS A 329 -2.31 1.11 -0.41
N ALA A 330 -2.40 -0.05 -1.06
CA ALA A 330 -1.43 -0.50 -2.04
C ALA A 330 -1.67 0.17 -3.39
N LEU A 331 -0.65 0.81 -3.93
CA LEU A 331 -0.59 1.33 -5.29
C LEU A 331 0.72 0.88 -5.92
N THR A 332 0.67 0.41 -7.16
CA THR A 332 1.85 0.00 -7.92
C THR A 332 1.71 0.51 -9.35
N LEU A 333 2.79 1.02 -9.91
CA LEU A 333 2.89 1.38 -11.32
C LEU A 333 3.73 0.34 -12.05
N ALA A 334 3.23 -0.21 -13.15
CA ALA A 334 3.94 -1.15 -13.98
C ALA A 334 3.42 -1.14 -15.41
N ASP A 335 4.30 -1.39 -16.38
CA ASP A 335 3.92 -1.61 -17.77
C ASP A 335 3.41 -3.05 -17.94
N LEU A 336 2.09 -3.23 -17.89
CA LEU A 336 1.44 -4.53 -17.99
C LEU A 336 1.31 -5.04 -19.42
N ASN A 337 1.27 -4.13 -20.38
CA ASN A 337 0.97 -4.42 -21.77
C ASN A 337 2.20 -4.30 -22.69
N GLY A 338 3.35 -3.82 -22.17
CA GLY A 338 4.61 -3.66 -22.90
C GLY A 338 4.60 -2.51 -23.90
N ASP A 339 3.75 -1.49 -23.70
CA ASP A 339 3.67 -0.30 -24.57
C ASP A 339 4.59 0.85 -24.13
N GLY A 340 5.27 0.69 -22.99
CA GLY A 340 6.20 1.65 -22.40
C GLY A 340 5.52 2.69 -21.50
N ARG A 341 4.21 2.58 -21.27
CA ARG A 341 3.46 3.39 -20.32
C ARG A 341 3.11 2.57 -19.09
N LEU A 342 3.12 3.21 -17.92
CA LEU A 342 2.82 2.51 -16.69
C LEU A 342 1.31 2.53 -16.40
N GLU A 343 0.71 1.38 -16.21
CA GLU A 343 -0.61 1.22 -15.64
C GLU A 343 -0.55 1.35 -14.11
N LEU A 344 -1.65 1.83 -13.52
CA LEU A 344 -1.82 1.87 -12.07
C LEU A 344 -2.57 0.61 -11.61
N ILE A 345 -1.95 -0.19 -10.76
CA ILE A 345 -2.54 -1.40 -10.16
C ILE A 345 -2.83 -1.12 -8.69
N THR A 346 -4.05 -1.42 -8.22
CA THR A 346 -4.46 -1.17 -6.84
C THR A 346 -5.67 -2.02 -6.47
N GLY A 347 -6.05 -2.00 -5.19
CA GLY A 347 -7.23 -2.73 -4.73
C GLY A 347 -7.69 -2.29 -3.34
N LYS A 348 -8.93 -2.67 -3.03
CA LYS A 348 -9.54 -2.36 -1.74
C LYS A 348 -8.90 -3.18 -0.63
N ARG A 349 -8.37 -2.51 0.40
CA ARG A 349 -7.85 -3.17 1.60
C ARG A 349 -9.00 -3.76 2.42
N TYR A 350 -8.94 -5.06 2.69
CA TYR A 350 -9.96 -5.77 3.44
C TYR A 350 -9.82 -5.54 4.93
N TYR A 351 -10.87 -5.04 5.58
CA TYR A 351 -10.88 -4.74 7.01
C TYR A 351 -9.67 -3.92 7.47
N ALA A 352 -9.35 -2.85 6.73
CA ALA A 352 -8.35 -1.89 7.19
C ALA A 352 -8.84 -1.26 8.52
N HIS A 353 -10.01 -0.62 8.45
CA HIS A 353 -10.71 -0.09 9.62
C HIS A 353 -12.21 -0.25 9.40
N ASP A 354 -12.90 -0.96 10.27
CA ASP A 354 -14.31 -1.33 10.14
C ASP A 354 -15.29 -0.15 10.29
N HIS A 355 -14.82 1.00 10.74
CA HIS A 355 -15.58 2.24 10.89
C HIS A 355 -15.31 3.30 9.81
N ASP A 356 -14.33 3.09 8.94
CA ASP A 356 -14.00 4.01 7.85
C ASP A 356 -15.05 3.97 6.72
N PRO A 357 -15.17 5.04 5.94
CA PRO A 357 -16.07 5.08 4.80
C PRO A 357 -15.86 3.91 3.85
N GLY A 358 -16.97 3.22 3.51
CA GLY A 358 -16.95 2.08 2.59
C GLY A 358 -16.34 0.79 3.12
N ALA A 359 -16.00 0.67 4.41
CA ALA A 359 -15.32 -0.50 4.99
C ALA A 359 -16.01 -1.85 4.71
N ASN A 360 -17.34 -1.86 4.64
CA ASN A 360 -18.16 -3.06 4.42
C ASN A 360 -18.59 -3.25 2.95
N GLU A 361 -18.05 -2.47 2.03
CA GLU A 361 -18.30 -2.65 0.61
C GLU A 361 -17.53 -3.83 0.02
N PRO A 362 -17.98 -4.38 -1.12
CA PRO A 362 -17.29 -5.49 -1.77
C PRO A 362 -15.82 -5.21 -2.05
N LEU A 363 -15.00 -6.26 -1.91
CA LEU A 363 -13.58 -6.22 -2.28
C LEU A 363 -13.41 -6.13 -3.78
N GLY A 364 -12.30 -5.54 -4.22
CA GLY A 364 -11.92 -5.49 -5.61
C GLY A 364 -10.44 -5.24 -5.78
N VAL A 365 -9.91 -5.74 -6.88
CA VAL A 365 -8.57 -5.45 -7.39
C VAL A 365 -8.72 -4.97 -8.82
N TYR A 366 -8.07 -3.88 -9.13
CA TYR A 366 -8.24 -3.14 -10.37
C TYR A 366 -6.89 -2.74 -10.95
N TRP A 367 -6.86 -2.52 -12.27
CA TRP A 367 -5.79 -1.77 -12.91
C TRP A 367 -6.39 -0.71 -13.81
N TYR A 368 -5.66 0.38 -14.01
CA TYR A 368 -6.10 1.56 -14.73
C TYR A 368 -5.11 1.86 -15.84
N GLU A 369 -5.63 1.88 -17.06
CA GLU A 369 -4.92 2.18 -18.30
C GLU A 369 -5.04 3.68 -18.62
N ARG A 370 -3.94 4.31 -19.01
CA ARG A 370 -3.96 5.67 -19.53
C ARG A 370 -4.39 5.66 -20.99
N ILE A 371 -5.49 6.33 -21.33
CA ILE A 371 -6.03 6.41 -22.68
C ILE A 371 -6.22 7.86 -23.09
N MET A 372 -6.13 8.14 -24.40
CA MET A 372 -6.44 9.45 -24.96
C MET A 372 -7.85 9.45 -25.57
N VAL A 373 -8.73 10.30 -25.05
CA VAL A 373 -10.08 10.47 -25.55
C VAL A 373 -10.27 11.94 -25.94
N ASP A 374 -10.57 12.19 -27.20
CA ASP A 374 -10.75 13.54 -27.76
C ASP A 374 -9.59 14.52 -27.45
N GLY A 375 -8.37 13.98 -27.40
CA GLY A 375 -7.16 14.76 -27.09
C GLY A 375 -6.95 15.07 -25.60
N ALA A 376 -7.75 14.49 -24.71
CA ALA A 376 -7.56 14.57 -23.27
C ALA A 376 -7.18 13.19 -22.69
N MET A 377 -6.24 13.18 -21.74
CA MET A 377 -5.85 11.98 -21.02
C MET A 377 -6.97 11.56 -20.05
N GLN A 378 -7.31 10.29 -20.06
CA GLN A 378 -8.28 9.66 -19.19
C GLN A 378 -7.77 8.32 -18.66
N TRP A 379 -8.37 7.85 -17.57
CA TRP A 379 -8.08 6.55 -16.98
C TRP A 379 -9.23 5.57 -17.26
N LYS A 380 -8.90 4.44 -17.89
CA LYS A 380 -9.84 3.35 -18.14
C LYS A 380 -9.63 2.27 -17.10
N ARG A 381 -10.64 2.03 -16.26
CA ARG A 381 -10.61 0.98 -15.23
C ARG A 381 -10.84 -0.39 -15.83
N HIS A 382 -9.98 -1.33 -15.47
CA HIS A 382 -10.14 -2.76 -15.71
C HIS A 382 -10.29 -3.48 -14.37
N VAL A 383 -11.14 -4.51 -14.34
CA VAL A 383 -11.42 -5.30 -13.14
C VAL A 383 -10.64 -6.61 -13.21
N LEU A 384 -9.68 -6.81 -12.28
CA LEU A 384 -9.01 -8.10 -12.10
C LEU A 384 -9.88 -9.06 -11.28
N ASP A 385 -10.46 -8.54 -10.19
CA ASP A 385 -11.35 -9.30 -9.31
C ASP A 385 -12.35 -8.36 -8.65
N TYR A 386 -13.59 -8.79 -8.49
CA TYR A 386 -14.60 -8.03 -7.77
C TYR A 386 -15.57 -8.95 -7.05
N SER A 387 -15.76 -8.70 -5.75
CA SER A 387 -16.72 -9.39 -4.88
C SER A 387 -16.54 -10.92 -4.79
N THR A 388 -15.34 -11.44 -5.11
CA THR A 388 -15.03 -12.87 -5.05
C THR A 388 -14.04 -13.24 -3.95
N ARG A 389 -13.78 -12.39 -2.98
CA ARG A 389 -12.88 -12.57 -1.85
C ARG A 389 -11.50 -11.90 -1.99
N THR A 390 -11.02 -11.53 -3.16
CA THR A 390 -9.71 -10.90 -3.31
C THR A 390 -9.78 -9.43 -2.96
N GLY A 391 -9.05 -9.03 -1.93
CA GLY A 391 -8.77 -7.65 -1.58
C GLY A 391 -7.27 -7.44 -1.55
N ALA A 392 -6.83 -6.21 -1.71
CA ALA A 392 -5.45 -5.83 -1.50
C ALA A 392 -5.16 -5.63 0.00
N GLY A 393 -3.90 -5.78 0.38
CA GLY A 393 -3.37 -5.38 1.68
C GLY A 393 -2.59 -4.07 1.56
N MET A 394 -1.36 -4.13 2.04
CA MET A 394 -0.44 -3.00 1.99
C MET A 394 0.43 -3.00 0.73
N GLN A 395 0.61 -4.15 0.08
CA GLN A 395 1.50 -4.30 -1.06
C GLN A 395 0.85 -5.09 -2.20
N ILE A 396 1.15 -4.67 -3.41
CA ILE A 396 0.93 -5.38 -4.67
C ILE A 396 2.26 -5.39 -5.41
N VAL A 397 2.67 -6.53 -5.91
CA VAL A 397 3.88 -6.66 -6.71
C VAL A 397 3.53 -7.08 -8.13
N VAL A 398 4.20 -6.49 -9.10
CA VAL A 398 4.10 -6.83 -10.52
C VAL A 398 5.48 -7.25 -11.02
N GLY A 399 5.53 -8.35 -11.73
CA GLY A 399 6.77 -8.88 -12.31
C GLY A 399 6.56 -10.18 -13.05
N ASP A 400 7.49 -10.52 -13.94
CA ASP A 400 7.50 -11.78 -14.69
C ASP A 400 7.89 -12.92 -13.73
N VAL A 401 6.89 -13.44 -13.01
CA VAL A 401 7.10 -14.44 -11.96
C VAL A 401 7.36 -15.81 -12.53
N ASP A 402 6.72 -16.19 -13.62
CA ASP A 402 6.85 -17.52 -14.22
C ASP A 402 7.89 -17.60 -15.35
N GLY A 403 8.47 -16.44 -15.73
CA GLY A 403 9.57 -16.36 -16.69
C GLY A 403 9.11 -16.45 -18.15
N ASP A 404 7.82 -16.15 -18.43
CA ASP A 404 7.27 -16.21 -19.79
C ASP A 404 7.39 -14.88 -20.56
N GLY A 405 7.82 -13.80 -19.88
CA GLY A 405 8.03 -12.48 -20.44
C GLY A 405 6.83 -11.53 -20.28
N ASN A 406 5.72 -12.00 -19.72
CA ASN A 406 4.57 -11.18 -19.39
C ASN A 406 4.53 -10.97 -17.86
N PRO A 407 4.24 -9.76 -17.35
CA PRO A 407 4.24 -9.54 -15.91
C PRO A 407 2.96 -10.06 -15.24
N GLU A 408 3.10 -10.83 -14.16
CA GLU A 408 2.06 -11.25 -13.25
C GLU A 408 1.78 -10.16 -12.22
N ILE A 409 0.58 -10.20 -11.64
CA ILE A 409 0.21 -9.36 -10.50
C ILE A 409 0.03 -10.26 -9.27
N VAL A 410 0.82 -10.02 -8.22
CA VAL A 410 0.72 -10.73 -6.94
C VAL A 410 0.09 -9.82 -5.89
N VAL A 411 -1.00 -10.30 -5.28
CA VAL A 411 -1.81 -9.53 -4.33
C VAL A 411 -1.95 -10.32 -3.05
N ALA A 412 -1.58 -9.69 -1.93
CA ALA A 412 -1.82 -10.22 -0.59
C ALA A 412 -2.83 -9.35 0.16
N GLY A 413 -3.62 -9.98 1.02
CA GLY A 413 -4.59 -9.30 1.88
C GLY A 413 -5.04 -10.21 3.01
N LYS A 414 -5.81 -9.69 3.96
CA LYS A 414 -6.41 -10.51 5.03
C LYS A 414 -7.33 -11.61 4.50
N SER A 415 -7.64 -11.61 3.24
CA SER A 415 -8.45 -12.62 2.55
C SER A 415 -7.64 -13.73 1.89
N GLY A 416 -6.33 -13.59 1.77
CA GLY A 416 -5.42 -14.55 1.17
C GLY A 416 -4.32 -13.95 0.32
N LEU A 417 -3.52 -14.85 -0.28
CA LEU A 417 -2.48 -14.55 -1.26
C LEU A 417 -2.93 -15.07 -2.63
N PHE A 418 -2.90 -14.20 -3.63
CA PHE A 418 -3.38 -14.47 -4.97
C PHE A 418 -2.35 -14.03 -6.01
N LEU A 419 -2.23 -14.82 -7.08
CA LEU A 419 -1.44 -14.48 -8.24
C LEU A 419 -2.41 -14.40 -9.45
N PHE A 420 -2.30 -13.33 -10.21
CA PHE A 420 -2.98 -13.14 -11.49
C PHE A 420 -1.94 -13.34 -12.60
N GLU A 421 -1.98 -14.52 -13.19
CA GLU A 421 -1.13 -14.91 -14.33
C GLU A 421 -1.59 -14.17 -15.58
N ASN A 422 -0.68 -13.47 -16.23
CA ASN A 422 -0.94 -12.75 -17.47
C ASN A 422 -0.95 -13.71 -18.63
N MET A 423 -2.13 -13.95 -19.20
CA MET A 423 -2.35 -14.91 -20.29
C MET A 423 -2.17 -14.31 -21.68
N SER A 424 -1.51 -13.16 -21.80
CA SER A 424 -1.21 -12.59 -23.11
C SER A 424 -0.38 -13.55 -23.94
N ALA A 425 -0.65 -13.60 -25.25
CA ALA A 425 0.22 -14.38 -26.12
C ALA A 425 1.64 -13.83 -26.06
N GLN A 426 2.64 -14.71 -25.97
CA GLN A 426 4.04 -14.31 -26.00
C GLN A 426 4.29 -13.44 -27.25
N ARG A 427 4.87 -12.29 -27.05
CA ARG A 427 5.15 -11.29 -28.08
C ARG A 427 6.46 -11.58 -28.81
#